data_b3be7c6e92a626beda1f95680d2d7ff6
#
_entry.id   b3be7c6e92a626beda1f95680d2d7ff6
#
_cell.length_a   1.000
_cell.length_b   1.000
_cell.length_c   1.000
_cell.angle_alpha   90.00
_cell.angle_beta   90.00
_cell.angle_gamma   90.00
#
_symmetry.space_group_name_H-M   'P 1'
#
loop_
_entity.id
_entity.type
_entity.pdbx_description
1 polymer ?
#
loop_
_entity_poly.entity_id
_entity_poly.type
_entity_poly.pdbx_seq_one_letter_code
_entity_poly.pdbx_strand_id
1 'polypeptide(L)'
;MASKSIKSHCKILKKVKREIIKTLDGSTTIRLPEWDECYHSKHGAIQEAKHVFIKNGLSLFENPISILEIGFGTGLNAFITYLEAVRKNQKIDYVGVEAYPVDADEILGMNYAAELEALEFENIFEKMHKSEWNEKAEISDLFSLTKRKQFFHEINDFEIFDLIYFDAFGYRVQPELWSTEIFQKMYNSLKPNGVLVTYAARGVVKRSMIEVGFTVEKLTGPPGKREMFRAFKKV
;
A
#
# COMPACT_ATOMS: atom_id res chain seq x y z
N MET A 1 1.29 28.77 3.94
CA MET A 1 2.49 28.26 4.65
C MET A 1 2.71 26.74 4.47
N ALA A 2 1.69 25.93 4.24
CA ALA A 2 1.79 24.46 4.00
C ALA A 2 2.64 24.06 2.77
N SER A 3 2.58 24.81 1.68
CA SER A 3 3.31 24.49 0.42
C SER A 3 4.86 24.48 0.54
N LYS A 4 5.44 25.24 1.47
CA LYS A 4 6.90 25.26 1.68
C LYS A 4 7.41 24.05 2.48
N SER A 5 6.63 23.55 3.43
CA SER A 5 6.96 22.37 4.23
C SER A 5 6.98 21.11 3.38
N ILE A 6 5.97 20.89 2.55
CA ILE A 6 5.84 19.72 1.66
C ILE A 6 7.00 19.69 0.64
N LYS A 7 7.37 20.83 0.04
CA LYS A 7 8.49 20.92 -0.90
C LYS A 7 9.87 20.67 -0.26
N SER A 8 10.04 20.97 1.04
CA SER A 8 11.31 20.71 1.74
C SER A 8 11.48 19.22 2.06
N HIS A 9 10.44 18.51 2.48
CA HIS A 9 10.44 17.05 2.65
C HIS A 9 10.62 16.32 1.32
N CYS A 10 10.07 16.86 0.25
CA CYS A 10 10.21 16.35 -1.13
C CYS A 10 11.68 16.26 -1.59
N LYS A 11 12.54 17.22 -1.23
CA LYS A 11 13.97 17.19 -1.54
C LYS A 11 14.78 16.21 -0.69
N ILE A 12 14.28 15.87 0.49
CA ILE A 12 14.95 14.98 1.44
C ILE A 12 14.85 13.53 0.96
N LEU A 13 13.69 13.06 0.52
CA LEU A 13 13.47 11.67 0.07
C LEU A 13 14.34 11.23 -1.11
N LYS A 14 14.69 12.16 -2.02
CA LYS A 14 15.61 11.87 -3.15
C LYS A 14 17.07 11.62 -2.74
N LYS A 15 17.45 11.91 -1.49
CA LYS A 15 18.83 11.79 -0.97
C LYS A 15 18.98 10.80 0.18
N VAL A 16 17.88 10.19 0.66
CA VAL A 16 17.92 9.23 1.75
C VAL A 16 18.59 7.94 1.28
N LYS A 17 19.62 7.50 2.01
CA LYS A 17 20.27 6.22 1.76
C LYS A 17 19.26 5.09 1.89
N ARG A 18 19.27 4.15 0.94
CA ARG A 18 18.44 2.96 0.93
C ARG A 18 19.32 1.72 1.04
N GLU A 19 18.93 0.78 1.88
CA GLU A 19 19.64 -0.48 2.09
C GLU A 19 18.65 -1.64 2.01
N ILE A 20 18.96 -2.66 1.19
CA ILE A 20 18.18 -3.89 1.14
C ILE A 20 18.56 -4.74 2.33
N ILE A 21 17.57 -5.15 3.11
CA ILE A 21 17.73 -6.04 4.27
C ILE A 21 16.76 -7.20 4.22
N LYS A 22 17.06 -8.31 4.90
CA LYS A 22 16.12 -9.41 5.13
C LYS A 22 15.29 -9.17 6.38
N THR A 23 14.02 -9.51 6.30
CA THR A 23 13.09 -9.53 7.43
C THR A 23 13.06 -10.92 8.08
N LEU A 24 12.34 -11.07 9.20
CA LEU A 24 12.30 -12.35 9.94
C LEU A 24 11.58 -13.48 9.18
N ASP A 25 10.73 -13.17 8.20
CA ASP A 25 10.09 -14.19 7.34
C ASP A 25 10.90 -14.53 6.08
N GLY A 26 12.15 -14.06 5.98
CA GLY A 26 13.05 -14.31 4.87
C GLY A 26 12.92 -13.34 3.70
N SER A 27 11.79 -12.62 3.60
CA SER A 27 11.59 -11.64 2.53
C SER A 27 12.52 -10.42 2.65
N THR A 28 12.82 -9.80 1.52
CA THR A 28 13.62 -8.56 1.51
C THR A 28 12.74 -7.33 1.67
N THR A 29 13.32 -6.26 2.22
CA THR A 29 12.71 -4.93 2.29
C THR A 29 13.79 -3.86 2.19
N ILE A 30 13.37 -2.61 1.95
CA ILE A 30 14.26 -1.45 1.92
C ILE A 30 14.24 -0.77 3.28
N ARG A 31 15.43 -0.59 3.87
CA ARG A 31 15.65 0.19 5.08
C ARG A 31 16.12 1.59 4.72
N LEU A 32 15.62 2.58 5.44
CA LEU A 32 16.04 3.97 5.43
C LEU A 32 16.80 4.26 6.74
N PRO A 33 18.15 4.12 6.77
CA PRO A 33 18.91 4.24 8.02
C PRO A 33 18.75 5.59 8.71
N GLU A 34 18.68 6.68 7.94
CA GLU A 34 18.57 8.04 8.46
C GLU A 34 17.25 8.28 9.20
N TRP A 35 16.20 7.52 8.88
CA TRP A 35 14.88 7.61 9.50
C TRP A 35 14.61 6.51 10.51
N ASP A 36 15.52 5.52 10.59
CA ASP A 36 15.32 4.24 11.29
C ASP A 36 13.96 3.63 10.96
N GLU A 37 13.62 3.61 9.65
CA GLU A 37 12.35 3.11 9.13
C GLU A 37 12.62 2.10 8.01
N CYS A 38 11.63 1.24 7.75
CA CYS A 38 11.65 0.27 6.65
C CYS A 38 10.37 0.41 5.83
N TYR A 39 10.42 0.03 4.56
CA TYR A 39 9.25 -0.03 3.70
C TYR A 39 8.20 -1.01 4.26
N HIS A 40 8.66 -2.11 4.85
CA HIS A 40 7.80 -3.12 5.48
C HIS A 40 8.31 -3.49 6.86
N SER A 41 7.50 -4.25 7.60
CA SER A 41 7.85 -4.74 8.92
C SER A 41 9.13 -5.60 8.92
N LYS A 42 10.06 -5.32 9.82
CA LYS A 42 11.22 -6.19 10.09
C LYS A 42 10.82 -7.57 10.62
N HIS A 43 9.60 -7.71 11.14
CA HIS A 43 9.05 -8.99 11.63
C HIS A 43 8.52 -9.91 10.53
N GLY A 44 8.45 -9.41 9.28
CA GLY A 44 8.02 -10.15 8.12
C GLY A 44 7.19 -9.27 7.19
N ALA A 45 7.76 -8.94 6.01
CA ALA A 45 7.06 -8.10 5.03
C ALA A 45 5.87 -8.84 4.41
N ILE A 46 6.08 -10.09 4.00
CA ILE A 46 5.03 -10.94 3.42
C ILE A 46 3.94 -11.25 4.44
N GLN A 47 4.31 -11.58 5.67
CA GLN A 47 3.34 -11.90 6.73
C GLN A 47 2.47 -10.68 7.06
N GLU A 48 3.06 -9.48 7.14
CA GLU A 48 2.32 -8.24 7.36
C GLU A 48 1.35 -7.97 6.21
N ALA A 49 1.83 -8.04 4.96
CA ALA A 49 1.02 -7.81 3.76
C ALA A 49 -0.16 -8.79 3.67
N LYS A 50 0.09 -10.10 3.86
CA LYS A 50 -0.97 -11.13 3.88
C LYS A 50 -1.99 -10.90 4.99
N HIS A 51 -1.54 -10.50 6.19
CA HIS A 51 -2.43 -10.28 7.32
C HIS A 51 -3.29 -9.03 7.13
N VAL A 52 -2.67 -7.89 6.80
CA VAL A 52 -3.37 -6.59 6.74
C VAL A 52 -4.22 -6.48 5.48
N PHE A 53 -3.62 -6.72 4.32
CA PHE A 53 -4.23 -6.38 3.04
C PHE A 53 -5.04 -7.52 2.45
N ILE A 54 -4.58 -8.75 2.57
CA ILE A 54 -5.29 -9.89 2.01
C ILE A 54 -6.37 -10.37 2.98
N LYS A 55 -5.99 -10.81 4.18
CA LYS A 55 -6.92 -11.42 5.14
C LYS A 55 -7.97 -10.43 5.65
N ASN A 56 -7.57 -9.21 5.98
CA ASN A 56 -8.48 -8.21 6.56
C ASN A 56 -9.04 -7.19 5.55
N GLY A 57 -8.59 -7.24 4.29
CA GLY A 57 -9.04 -6.40 3.18
C GLY A 57 -9.65 -7.21 2.05
N LEU A 58 -8.82 -7.75 1.13
CA LEU A 58 -9.26 -8.43 -0.10
C LEU A 58 -10.25 -9.57 0.14
N SER A 59 -10.09 -10.33 1.23
CA SER A 59 -10.96 -11.47 1.53
C SER A 59 -12.42 -11.10 1.80
N LEU A 60 -12.74 -9.82 1.98
CA LEU A 60 -14.11 -9.34 2.14
C LEU A 60 -14.88 -9.27 0.81
N PHE A 61 -14.19 -9.45 -0.31
CA PHE A 61 -14.74 -9.26 -1.64
C PHE A 61 -14.60 -10.54 -2.46
N GLU A 62 -15.68 -10.94 -3.14
CA GLU A 62 -15.70 -12.11 -4.03
C GLU A 62 -15.89 -11.73 -5.50
N ASN A 63 -16.46 -10.56 -5.76
CA ASN A 63 -16.71 -10.03 -7.11
C ASN A 63 -15.49 -9.29 -7.66
N PRO A 64 -15.47 -8.92 -8.96
CA PRO A 64 -14.50 -7.97 -9.48
C PRO A 64 -14.45 -6.70 -8.63
N ILE A 65 -13.25 -6.23 -8.31
CA ILE A 65 -13.05 -5.05 -7.45
C ILE A 65 -12.00 -4.09 -7.99
N SER A 66 -12.12 -2.83 -7.58
CA SER A 66 -11.11 -1.80 -7.80
C SER A 66 -10.39 -1.50 -6.49
N ILE A 67 -9.07 -1.56 -6.50
CA ILE A 67 -8.21 -1.34 -5.33
C ILE A 67 -7.35 -0.09 -5.54
N LEU A 68 -7.26 0.76 -4.52
CA LEU A 68 -6.29 1.85 -4.43
C LEU A 68 -5.25 1.51 -3.35
N GLU A 69 -3.99 1.48 -3.71
CA GLU A 69 -2.87 1.37 -2.77
C GLU A 69 -2.20 2.72 -2.57
N ILE A 70 -2.05 3.12 -1.33
CA ILE A 70 -1.32 4.31 -0.91
C ILE A 70 0.06 3.88 -0.42
N GLY A 71 1.10 4.21 -1.21
CA GLY A 71 2.46 3.72 -1.00
C GLY A 71 2.74 2.43 -1.77
N PHE A 72 2.82 2.49 -3.11
CA PHE A 72 3.13 1.33 -3.95
C PHE A 72 4.49 0.69 -3.61
N GLY A 73 5.47 1.51 -3.24
CA GLY A 73 6.77 1.09 -2.75
C GLY A 73 7.46 0.06 -3.65
N THR A 74 7.75 -1.11 -3.08
CA THR A 74 8.41 -2.23 -3.79
C THR A 74 7.43 -3.12 -4.57
N GLY A 75 6.13 -2.81 -4.61
CA GLY A 75 5.12 -3.59 -5.31
C GLY A 75 4.73 -4.92 -4.64
N LEU A 76 5.13 -5.15 -3.39
CA LEU A 76 4.81 -6.40 -2.67
C LEU A 76 3.32 -6.64 -2.55
N ASN A 77 2.55 -5.63 -2.13
CA ASN A 77 1.10 -5.78 -1.95
C ASN A 77 0.39 -6.03 -3.27
N ALA A 78 0.81 -5.36 -4.35
CA ALA A 78 0.29 -5.59 -5.70
C ALA A 78 0.58 -7.03 -6.18
N PHE A 79 1.80 -7.53 -5.95
CA PHE A 79 2.18 -8.88 -6.36
C PHE A 79 1.42 -9.96 -5.57
N ILE A 80 1.32 -9.84 -4.25
CA ILE A 80 0.52 -10.77 -3.43
C ILE A 80 -0.95 -10.73 -3.84
N THR A 81 -1.48 -9.53 -4.12
CA THR A 81 -2.87 -9.36 -4.58
C THR A 81 -3.09 -10.03 -5.94
N TYR A 82 -2.12 -9.96 -6.85
CA TYR A 82 -2.14 -10.69 -8.12
C TYR A 82 -2.21 -12.21 -7.90
N LEU A 83 -1.37 -12.76 -7.04
CA LEU A 83 -1.38 -14.20 -6.73
C LEU A 83 -2.73 -14.65 -6.17
N GLU A 84 -3.35 -13.82 -5.32
CA GLU A 84 -4.69 -14.08 -4.80
C GLU A 84 -5.77 -13.96 -5.88
N ALA A 85 -5.63 -13.01 -6.81
CA ALA A 85 -6.53 -12.88 -7.96
C ALA A 85 -6.53 -14.16 -8.83
N VAL A 86 -5.35 -14.70 -9.10
CA VAL A 86 -5.20 -15.98 -9.84
C VAL A 86 -5.82 -17.13 -9.06
N ARG A 87 -5.48 -17.25 -7.77
CA ARG A 87 -5.98 -18.33 -6.90
C ARG A 87 -7.51 -18.35 -6.79
N LYS A 88 -8.14 -17.17 -6.74
CA LYS A 88 -9.60 -17.01 -6.58
C LYS A 88 -10.34 -16.87 -7.91
N ASN A 89 -9.63 -16.79 -9.03
CA ASN A 89 -10.18 -16.40 -10.34
C ASN A 89 -10.98 -15.07 -10.24
N GLN A 90 -10.45 -14.09 -9.51
CA GLN A 90 -11.07 -12.80 -9.24
C GLN A 90 -10.45 -11.71 -10.11
N LYS A 91 -11.28 -10.92 -10.81
CA LYS A 91 -10.80 -9.79 -11.60
C LYS A 91 -10.55 -8.58 -10.73
N ILE A 92 -9.33 -8.01 -10.82
CA ILE A 92 -8.89 -6.86 -10.02
C ILE A 92 -8.37 -5.73 -10.92
N ASP A 93 -8.89 -4.52 -10.71
CA ASP A 93 -8.34 -3.28 -11.23
C ASP A 93 -7.54 -2.59 -10.11
N TYR A 94 -6.22 -2.57 -10.24
CA TYR A 94 -5.31 -2.12 -9.19
C TYR A 94 -4.65 -0.80 -9.53
N VAL A 95 -4.75 0.17 -8.63
CA VAL A 95 -4.09 1.47 -8.75
C VAL A 95 -3.13 1.63 -7.58
N GLY A 96 -1.82 1.75 -7.86
CA GLY A 96 -0.79 2.01 -6.86
C GLY A 96 -0.28 3.44 -6.97
N VAL A 97 -0.29 4.20 -5.87
CA VAL A 97 0.20 5.58 -5.81
C VAL A 97 1.54 5.65 -5.10
N GLU A 98 2.52 6.29 -5.73
CA GLU A 98 3.86 6.47 -5.18
C GLU A 98 4.47 7.81 -5.62
N ALA A 99 4.95 8.60 -4.68
CA ALA A 99 5.59 9.88 -5.01
C ALA A 99 7.07 9.71 -5.41
N TYR A 100 7.72 8.68 -4.87
CA TYR A 100 9.16 8.43 -5.01
C TYR A 100 9.43 6.97 -5.38
N PRO A 101 9.17 6.59 -6.63
CA PRO A 101 9.36 5.22 -7.09
C PRO A 101 10.71 4.63 -6.69
N VAL A 102 10.70 3.36 -6.35
CA VAL A 102 11.90 2.57 -6.07
C VAL A 102 12.66 2.36 -7.37
N ASP A 103 13.99 2.45 -7.34
CA ASP A 103 14.83 2.29 -8.52
C ASP A 103 14.85 0.82 -8.98
N ALA A 104 15.08 0.61 -10.28
CA ALA A 104 15.09 -0.73 -10.89
C ALA A 104 16.10 -1.67 -10.22
N ASP A 105 17.29 -1.18 -9.87
CA ASP A 105 18.32 -1.98 -9.20
C ASP A 105 17.88 -2.43 -7.80
N GLU A 106 17.10 -1.61 -7.10
CA GLU A 106 16.54 -1.97 -5.79
C GLU A 106 15.46 -3.06 -5.93
N ILE A 107 14.66 -2.99 -7.00
CA ILE A 107 13.63 -4.01 -7.29
C ILE A 107 14.27 -5.37 -7.61
N LEU A 108 15.39 -5.40 -8.33
CA LEU A 108 16.14 -6.64 -8.58
C LEU A 108 16.63 -7.32 -7.29
N GLY A 109 16.77 -6.57 -6.21
CA GLY A 109 17.11 -7.12 -4.88
C GLY A 109 15.93 -7.70 -4.10
N MET A 110 14.69 -7.61 -4.62
CA MET A 110 13.52 -8.17 -3.95
C MET A 110 13.39 -9.66 -4.29
N ASN A 111 13.15 -10.50 -3.26
CA ASN A 111 13.06 -11.96 -3.38
C ASN A 111 11.63 -12.50 -3.23
N TYR A 112 10.64 -11.67 -3.52
CA TYR A 112 9.23 -11.98 -3.21
C TYR A 112 8.71 -13.22 -3.93
N ALA A 113 9.05 -13.43 -5.21
CA ALA A 113 8.62 -14.60 -5.95
C ALA A 113 9.12 -15.91 -5.30
N ALA A 114 10.37 -15.93 -4.83
CA ALA A 114 10.95 -17.08 -4.15
C ALA A 114 10.33 -17.31 -2.77
N GLU A 115 10.21 -16.28 -1.93
CA GLU A 115 9.67 -16.41 -0.57
C GLU A 115 8.15 -16.65 -0.54
N LEU A 116 7.45 -16.36 -1.63
CA LEU A 116 6.03 -16.69 -1.82
C LEU A 116 5.80 -18.04 -2.45
N GLU A 117 6.88 -18.79 -2.79
CA GLU A 117 6.83 -20.05 -3.54
C GLU A 117 6.09 -19.88 -4.88
N ALA A 118 6.34 -18.77 -5.57
CA ALA A 118 5.63 -18.32 -6.77
C ALA A 118 6.61 -17.93 -7.91
N LEU A 119 7.72 -18.68 -8.06
CA LEU A 119 8.76 -18.40 -9.06
C LEU A 119 8.21 -18.43 -10.49
N GLU A 120 7.16 -19.21 -10.77
CA GLU A 120 6.48 -19.22 -12.05
C GLU A 120 5.84 -17.87 -12.44
N PHE A 121 5.64 -16.98 -11.47
CA PHE A 121 5.11 -15.62 -11.66
C PHE A 121 6.17 -14.52 -11.52
N GLU A 122 7.46 -14.85 -11.48
CA GLU A 122 8.53 -13.84 -11.39
C GLU A 122 8.49 -12.86 -12.57
N ASN A 123 8.20 -13.35 -13.77
CA ASN A 123 8.02 -12.52 -14.96
C ASN A 123 6.84 -11.53 -14.84
N ILE A 124 5.83 -11.86 -14.05
CA ILE A 124 4.70 -10.97 -13.76
C ILE A 124 5.14 -9.84 -12.82
N PHE A 125 5.89 -10.15 -11.77
CA PHE A 125 6.47 -9.15 -10.88
C PHE A 125 7.35 -8.15 -11.67
N GLU A 126 8.20 -8.68 -12.56
CA GLU A 126 8.97 -7.83 -13.47
C GLU A 126 8.08 -6.98 -14.40
N LYS A 127 7.03 -7.57 -14.98
CA LYS A 127 6.08 -6.87 -15.85
C LYS A 127 5.40 -5.72 -15.12
N MET A 128 4.99 -5.92 -13.85
CA MET A 128 4.41 -4.86 -13.01
C MET A 128 5.37 -3.69 -12.85
N HIS A 129 6.66 -3.94 -12.62
CA HIS A 129 7.65 -2.89 -12.46
C HIS A 129 8.01 -2.20 -13.78
N LYS A 130 8.11 -2.94 -14.88
CA LYS A 130 8.41 -2.43 -16.23
C LYS A 130 7.26 -1.65 -16.87
N SER A 131 6.02 -1.81 -16.38
CA SER A 131 4.88 -1.02 -16.91
C SER A 131 5.11 0.49 -16.72
N GLU A 132 4.56 1.29 -17.64
CA GLU A 132 4.72 2.73 -17.59
C GLU A 132 3.95 3.35 -16.42
N TRP A 133 4.51 4.44 -15.86
CA TRP A 133 3.83 5.23 -14.83
C TRP A 133 2.73 6.08 -15.46
N ASN A 134 1.61 6.20 -14.75
CA ASN A 134 0.41 6.94 -15.14
C ASN A 134 -0.34 6.34 -16.33
N GLU A 135 -0.01 5.12 -16.73
CA GLU A 135 -0.69 4.37 -17.78
C GLU A 135 -1.25 3.05 -17.21
N LYS A 136 -2.41 2.64 -17.72
CA LYS A 136 -3.01 1.36 -17.35
C LYS A 136 -2.37 0.24 -18.16
N ALA A 137 -1.83 -0.75 -17.47
CA ALA A 137 -1.24 -1.94 -18.07
C ALA A 137 -2.08 -3.19 -17.74
N GLU A 138 -2.42 -3.97 -18.75
CA GLU A 138 -3.02 -5.30 -18.55
C GLU A 138 -1.89 -6.28 -18.19
N ILE A 139 -1.82 -6.66 -16.92
CA ILE A 139 -0.83 -7.59 -16.41
C ILE A 139 -1.21 -9.02 -16.80
N SER A 140 -2.50 -9.36 -16.66
CA SER A 140 -3.13 -10.59 -17.13
C SER A 140 -4.63 -10.35 -17.37
N ASP A 141 -5.35 -11.38 -17.80
CA ASP A 141 -6.81 -11.31 -17.98
C ASP A 141 -7.57 -11.01 -16.66
N LEU A 142 -6.95 -11.31 -15.52
CA LEU A 142 -7.53 -11.10 -14.19
C LEU A 142 -7.01 -9.85 -13.48
N PHE A 143 -5.96 -9.20 -13.99
CA PHE A 143 -5.32 -8.12 -13.24
C PHE A 143 -4.82 -7.00 -14.14
N SER A 144 -5.35 -5.80 -13.94
CA SER A 144 -4.82 -4.58 -14.51
C SER A 144 -4.14 -3.73 -13.44
N LEU A 145 -3.07 -3.03 -13.81
CA LEU A 145 -2.27 -2.19 -12.92
C LEU A 145 -2.10 -0.79 -13.51
N THR A 146 -2.41 0.22 -12.72
CA THR A 146 -2.04 1.61 -12.99
C THR A 146 -1.14 2.12 -11.88
N LYS A 147 0.14 2.34 -12.16
CA LYS A 147 1.04 3.00 -11.21
C LYS A 147 0.96 4.50 -11.40
N ARG A 148 0.57 5.26 -10.37
CA ARG A 148 0.48 6.72 -10.42
C ARG A 148 1.65 7.36 -9.68
N LYS A 149 2.47 8.13 -10.41
CA LYS A 149 3.55 8.91 -9.80
C LYS A 149 3.02 10.25 -9.36
N GLN A 150 2.48 10.31 -8.16
CA GLN A 150 1.87 11.51 -7.60
C GLN A 150 1.93 11.53 -6.07
N PHE A 151 1.73 12.69 -5.47
CA PHE A 151 1.58 12.80 -4.01
C PHE A 151 0.17 12.41 -3.58
N PHE A 152 0.02 11.93 -2.34
CA PHE A 152 -1.28 11.51 -1.81
C PHE A 152 -2.28 12.66 -1.71
N HIS A 153 -1.82 13.89 -1.45
CA HIS A 153 -2.69 15.07 -1.44
C HIS A 153 -3.21 15.49 -2.83
N GLU A 154 -2.66 14.95 -3.90
CA GLU A 154 -3.10 15.18 -5.28
C GLU A 154 -4.20 14.20 -5.73
N ILE A 155 -4.49 13.16 -4.95
CA ILE A 155 -5.56 12.20 -5.23
C ILE A 155 -6.90 12.95 -5.20
N ASN A 156 -7.68 12.81 -6.28
CA ASN A 156 -8.99 13.45 -6.45
C ASN A 156 -10.03 12.49 -7.02
N ASP A 157 -9.82 11.18 -6.83
CA ASP A 157 -10.78 10.16 -7.23
C ASP A 157 -12.07 10.30 -6.41
N PHE A 158 -13.21 9.94 -7.02
CA PHE A 158 -14.51 10.02 -6.37
C PHE A 158 -15.31 8.73 -6.62
N GLU A 159 -15.54 7.97 -5.55
CA GLU A 159 -16.39 6.76 -5.52
C GLU A 159 -16.08 5.71 -6.60
N ILE A 160 -14.78 5.44 -6.84
CA ILE A 160 -14.36 4.46 -7.84
C ILE A 160 -13.70 3.21 -7.26
N PHE A 161 -13.26 3.24 -5.99
CA PHE A 161 -12.58 2.11 -5.37
C PHE A 161 -13.48 1.38 -4.36
N ASP A 162 -13.38 0.06 -4.36
CA ASP A 162 -14.04 -0.81 -3.39
C ASP A 162 -13.19 -0.98 -2.13
N LEU A 163 -11.85 -0.97 -2.30
CA LEU A 163 -10.91 -1.25 -1.24
C LEU A 163 -9.70 -0.30 -1.34
N ILE A 164 -9.26 0.23 -0.19
CA ILE A 164 -8.01 0.97 -0.07
C ILE A 164 -7.03 0.22 0.82
N TYR A 165 -5.83 -0.03 0.31
CA TYR A 165 -4.66 -0.42 1.06
C TYR A 165 -3.91 0.86 1.46
N PHE A 166 -3.94 1.23 2.74
CA PHE A 166 -3.26 2.43 3.20
C PHE A 166 -1.93 2.03 3.86
N ASP A 167 -0.86 2.02 3.05
CA ASP A 167 0.48 1.53 3.41
C ASP A 167 1.56 2.61 3.33
N ALA A 168 1.24 3.81 3.80
CA ALA A 168 2.18 4.92 3.90
C ALA A 168 3.22 4.68 5.01
N PHE A 169 4.38 5.36 4.96
CA PHE A 169 5.35 5.38 6.05
C PHE A 169 4.71 5.78 7.38
N GLY A 170 5.24 5.22 8.46
CA GLY A 170 4.66 5.36 9.80
C GLY A 170 4.48 6.81 10.26
N TYR A 171 3.42 7.06 11.04
CA TYR A 171 3.09 8.37 11.61
C TYR A 171 4.28 9.07 12.30
N ARG A 172 5.23 8.30 12.87
CA ARG A 172 6.43 8.85 13.52
C ARG A 172 7.32 9.62 12.54
N VAL A 173 7.37 9.14 11.30
CA VAL A 173 8.27 9.66 10.25
C VAL A 173 7.57 10.70 9.39
N GLN A 174 6.33 10.44 9.00
CA GLN A 174 5.56 11.31 8.12
C GLN A 174 4.12 11.49 8.65
N PRO A 175 3.96 12.26 9.75
CA PRO A 175 2.64 12.47 10.37
C PRO A 175 1.62 13.15 9.44
N GLU A 176 2.09 13.96 8.48
CA GLU A 176 1.26 14.65 7.50
C GLU A 176 0.49 13.69 6.58
N LEU A 177 1.01 12.49 6.33
CA LEU A 177 0.34 11.48 5.51
C LEU A 177 -0.88 10.85 6.20
N TRP A 178 -1.02 11.07 7.51
CA TRP A 178 -2.10 10.52 8.35
C TRP A 178 -3.08 11.61 8.81
N SER A 179 -3.11 12.73 8.11
CA SER A 179 -3.96 13.87 8.44
C SER A 179 -5.42 13.63 8.03
N THR A 180 -6.33 14.38 8.63
CA THR A 180 -7.75 14.41 8.27
C THR A 180 -7.93 14.74 6.77
N GLU A 181 -7.10 15.64 6.21
CA GLU A 181 -7.13 16.01 4.80
C GLU A 181 -6.86 14.79 3.89
N ILE A 182 -5.85 13.97 4.20
CA ILE A 182 -5.54 12.76 3.43
C ILE A 182 -6.67 11.73 3.57
N PHE A 183 -7.18 11.50 4.80
CA PHE A 183 -8.29 10.58 4.98
C PHE A 183 -9.60 11.05 4.35
N GLN A 184 -9.82 12.37 4.21
CA GLN A 184 -10.96 12.89 3.45
C GLN A 184 -10.88 12.48 1.97
N LYS A 185 -9.68 12.51 1.37
CA LYS A 185 -9.48 12.03 0.00
C LYS A 185 -9.74 10.52 -0.12
N MET A 186 -9.26 9.73 0.84
CA MET A 186 -9.54 8.29 0.88
C MET A 186 -11.03 8.01 1.01
N TYR A 187 -11.72 8.74 1.87
CA TYR A 187 -13.17 8.62 2.04
C TYR A 187 -13.91 8.94 0.75
N ASN A 188 -13.52 10.02 0.07
CA ASN A 188 -14.13 10.41 -1.20
C ASN A 188 -13.87 9.39 -2.32
N SER A 189 -12.67 8.79 -2.35
CA SER A 189 -12.27 7.83 -3.39
C SER A 189 -12.99 6.48 -3.28
N LEU A 190 -13.43 6.11 -2.06
CA LEU A 190 -14.17 4.87 -1.83
C LEU A 190 -15.62 4.98 -2.30
N LYS A 191 -16.10 3.92 -2.94
CA LYS A 191 -17.52 3.68 -3.18
C LYS A 191 -18.30 3.58 -1.86
N PRO A 192 -19.63 3.77 -1.87
CA PRO A 192 -20.48 3.39 -0.75
C PRO A 192 -20.19 1.93 -0.29
N ASN A 193 -20.08 1.72 1.02
CA ASN A 193 -19.66 0.45 1.65
C ASN A 193 -18.21 0.00 1.34
N GLY A 194 -17.39 0.86 0.75
CA GLY A 194 -15.98 0.60 0.52
C GLY A 194 -15.19 0.50 1.83
N VAL A 195 -14.05 -0.17 1.75
CA VAL A 195 -13.23 -0.52 2.92
C VAL A 195 -11.83 0.07 2.79
N LEU A 196 -11.28 0.55 3.90
CA LEU A 196 -9.87 0.92 4.02
C LEU A 196 -9.22 0.04 5.10
N VAL A 197 -8.06 -0.54 4.78
CA VAL A 197 -7.24 -1.30 5.74
C VAL A 197 -5.85 -0.69 5.86
N THR A 198 -5.32 -0.70 7.09
CA THR A 198 -3.98 -0.21 7.39
C THR A 198 -3.39 -0.91 8.59
N TYR A 199 -2.08 -1.10 8.56
CA TYR A 199 -1.32 -1.65 9.68
C TYR A 199 -1.26 -0.72 10.90
N ALA A 200 -1.50 0.58 10.71
CA ALA A 200 -1.38 1.58 11.77
C ALA A 200 -2.57 1.55 12.72
N ALA A 201 -2.30 1.64 14.04
CA ALA A 201 -3.33 1.58 15.08
C ALA A 201 -3.18 2.71 16.11
N ARG A 202 -2.72 3.90 15.69
CA ARG A 202 -2.57 5.05 16.59
C ARG A 202 -3.90 5.78 16.82
N GLY A 203 -4.12 6.23 18.05
CA GLY A 203 -5.33 6.97 18.40
C GLY A 203 -5.55 8.25 17.59
N VAL A 204 -4.49 8.95 17.16
CA VAL A 204 -4.59 10.12 16.29
C VAL A 204 -5.09 9.72 14.91
N VAL A 205 -4.58 8.63 14.33
CA VAL A 205 -5.01 8.09 13.03
C VAL A 205 -6.50 7.72 13.08
N LYS A 206 -6.93 7.03 14.16
CA LYS A 206 -8.34 6.70 14.36
C LYS A 206 -9.23 7.94 14.40
N ARG A 207 -8.82 9.00 15.11
CA ARG A 207 -9.59 10.25 15.18
C ARG A 207 -9.73 10.91 13.82
N SER A 208 -8.64 11.02 13.05
CA SER A 208 -8.69 11.59 11.69
C SER A 208 -9.63 10.80 10.77
N MET A 209 -9.64 9.46 10.85
CA MET A 209 -10.59 8.64 10.08
C MET A 209 -12.04 8.88 10.51
N ILE A 210 -12.33 8.91 11.82
CA ILE A 210 -13.69 9.13 12.33
C ILE A 210 -14.20 10.52 11.95
N GLU A 211 -13.34 11.53 12.00
CA GLU A 211 -13.67 12.93 11.69
C GLU A 211 -14.20 13.08 10.26
N VAL A 212 -13.69 12.31 9.31
CA VAL A 212 -14.14 12.33 7.92
C VAL A 212 -15.31 11.38 7.62
N GLY A 213 -15.81 10.65 8.62
CA GLY A 213 -17.01 9.82 8.50
C GLY A 213 -16.77 8.31 8.46
N PHE A 214 -15.54 7.82 8.56
CA PHE A 214 -15.31 6.37 8.65
C PHE A 214 -15.84 5.76 9.94
N THR A 215 -16.43 4.57 9.83
CA THR A 215 -16.60 3.65 10.96
C THR A 215 -15.34 2.81 11.11
N VAL A 216 -14.61 2.96 12.21
CA VAL A 216 -13.28 2.35 12.39
C VAL A 216 -13.34 1.18 13.37
N GLU A 217 -12.97 0.00 12.89
CA GLU A 217 -12.76 -1.21 13.68
C GLU A 217 -11.30 -1.37 14.08
N LYS A 218 -11.07 -1.88 15.27
CA LYS A 218 -9.77 -2.29 15.77
C LYS A 218 -9.69 -3.80 15.70
N LEU A 219 -8.70 -4.31 14.98
CA LEU A 219 -8.47 -5.74 14.78
C LEU A 219 -7.10 -6.13 15.35
N THR A 220 -6.89 -7.44 15.54
CA THR A 220 -5.58 -7.98 15.88
C THR A 220 -4.58 -7.63 14.78
N GLY A 221 -3.43 -7.08 15.17
CA GLY A 221 -2.36 -6.68 14.24
C GLY A 221 -1.58 -7.87 13.68
N PRO A 222 -0.75 -7.62 12.66
CA PRO A 222 0.19 -8.60 12.13
C PRO A 222 1.32 -8.88 13.15
N PRO A 223 2.19 -9.89 12.92
CA PRO A 223 3.34 -10.16 13.75
C PRO A 223 4.14 -8.90 14.08
N GLY A 224 4.47 -8.71 15.34
CA GLY A 224 5.17 -7.53 15.85
C GLY A 224 4.30 -6.30 16.11
N LYS A 225 3.01 -6.33 15.75
CA LYS A 225 2.04 -5.26 16.03
C LYS A 225 0.83 -5.80 16.78
N ARG A 226 0.43 -5.12 17.86
CA ARG A 226 -0.70 -5.56 18.68
C ARG A 226 -2.05 -5.41 17.97
N GLU A 227 -2.19 -4.34 17.19
CA GLU A 227 -3.46 -3.90 16.61
C GLU A 227 -3.25 -3.35 15.21
N MET A 228 -4.33 -3.37 14.40
CA MET A 228 -4.47 -2.70 13.12
C MET A 228 -5.85 -2.07 12.99
N PHE A 229 -6.07 -1.23 11.98
CA PHE A 229 -7.38 -0.66 11.70
C PHE A 229 -7.95 -1.14 10.37
N ARG A 230 -9.27 -1.35 10.41
CA ARG A 230 -10.13 -1.47 9.25
C ARG A 230 -11.23 -0.41 9.37
N ALA A 231 -11.49 0.32 8.30
CA ALA A 231 -12.44 1.41 8.28
C ALA A 231 -13.44 1.24 7.14
N PHE A 232 -14.70 1.58 7.37
CA PHE A 232 -15.79 1.45 6.42
C PHE A 232 -16.38 2.81 6.10
N LYS A 233 -16.58 3.08 4.80
CA LYS A 233 -17.46 4.16 4.35
C LYS A 233 -18.89 3.63 4.36
N LYS A 234 -19.63 3.92 5.43
CA LYS A 234 -21.05 3.58 5.48
C LYS A 234 -21.89 4.59 4.70
N VAL A 235 -22.97 4.11 4.09
CA VAL A 235 -24.00 4.94 3.49
C VAL A 235 -24.86 5.58 4.56
#